data_29cd59afdb87316895f206bc28991ce6
#
_entry.id   29cd59afdb87316895f206bc28991ce6
#
_cell.length_a   1.000
_cell.length_b   1.000
_cell.length_c   1.000
_cell.angle_alpha   90.00
_cell.angle_beta   90.00
_cell.angle_gamma   90.00
#
_symmetry.space_group_name_H-M   'P 1'
#
loop_
_entity.id
_entity.type
_entity.pdbx_description
1 polymer ?
#
loop_
_entity_poly.entity_id
_entity_poly.type
_entity_poly.pdbx_seq_one_letter_code
_entity_poly.pdbx_strand_id
1 'polypeptide(L)'
;TLYNITTGEPTSNLTIDFEVSNINAHGCDFKIIPSNNVDTYAYHHVKTSEIEGMTDDEIIQYLFDVKHALPRHTGELAYPNADLYLPDTEYSILAFGGVNVQGNVLDGYATTPLFRYDYRTLEAVPANNRITNIEIFGPYYYYDILEKYPDFEFAMSVTFVTIYCWKITTENDDVAQIESMLFYAGTAEYLGYDD
;
A
#
# COMPACT_ATOMS: atom_id res chain seq x y z
N THR A 1 -25.30 -1.00 -17.24
CA THR A 1 -25.11 -0.06 -18.37
C THR A 1 -23.63 -0.01 -18.63
N LEU A 2 -23.20 -0.59 -19.74
CA LEU A 2 -21.79 -0.50 -20.19
C LEU A 2 -21.59 0.91 -20.74
N TYR A 3 -20.80 1.69 -20.07
CA TYR A 3 -20.29 2.96 -20.62
C TYR A 3 -19.09 2.60 -21.50
N ASN A 4 -19.21 2.76 -22.81
CA ASN A 4 -18.06 2.78 -23.69
C ASN A 4 -17.33 4.11 -23.45
N ILE A 5 -16.32 4.08 -22.59
CA ILE A 5 -15.41 5.22 -22.46
C ILE A 5 -14.39 5.04 -23.61
N THR A 6 -14.53 5.88 -24.63
CA THR A 6 -13.47 6.04 -25.62
C THR A 6 -12.43 6.94 -24.95
N THR A 7 -11.26 6.40 -24.60
CA THR A 7 -10.13 7.21 -24.20
C THR A 7 -9.79 8.13 -25.38
N GLY A 8 -9.83 9.43 -25.15
CA GLY A 8 -9.38 10.42 -26.13
C GLY A 8 -7.86 10.31 -26.30
N GLU A 9 -7.33 10.96 -27.33
CA GLU A 9 -5.89 11.13 -27.48
C GLU A 9 -5.30 11.73 -26.19
N PRO A 10 -4.09 11.31 -25.78
CA PRO A 10 -3.43 11.86 -24.60
C PRO A 10 -3.40 13.38 -24.66
N THR A 11 -3.86 14.03 -23.61
CA THR A 11 -3.97 15.50 -23.54
C THR A 11 -2.84 16.16 -22.80
N SER A 12 -1.91 15.37 -22.24
CA SER A 12 -0.72 15.82 -21.52
C SER A 12 0.55 15.18 -22.09
N ASN A 13 1.65 15.93 -22.03
CA ASN A 13 3.00 15.44 -22.37
C ASN A 13 3.73 14.89 -21.11
N LEU A 14 3.02 14.67 -20.03
CA LEU A 14 3.57 14.08 -18.82
C LEU A 14 4.12 12.69 -19.13
N THR A 15 5.35 12.44 -18.72
CA THR A 15 5.95 11.11 -18.64
C THR A 15 6.27 10.79 -17.19
N ILE A 16 6.28 9.52 -16.84
CA ILE A 16 6.53 9.05 -15.48
C ILE A 16 7.58 7.95 -15.54
N ASP A 17 8.66 8.14 -14.78
CA ASP A 17 9.68 7.15 -14.52
C ASP A 17 9.54 6.59 -13.11
N PHE A 18 10.12 5.42 -12.87
CA PHE A 18 10.11 4.73 -11.58
C PHE A 18 11.52 4.36 -11.14
N GLU A 19 11.80 4.53 -9.86
CA GLU A 19 12.95 3.92 -9.21
C GLU A 19 12.46 2.93 -8.17
N VAL A 20 12.92 1.69 -8.21
CA VAL A 20 12.63 0.65 -7.23
C VAL A 20 13.93 0.12 -6.66
N SER A 21 14.02 0.04 -5.35
CA SER A 21 15.21 -0.41 -4.62
C SER A 21 14.82 -1.15 -3.35
N ASN A 22 15.81 -1.74 -2.67
CA ASN A 22 15.64 -2.45 -1.41
C ASN A 22 14.52 -3.50 -1.45
N ILE A 23 14.36 -4.17 -2.59
CA ILE A 23 13.37 -5.24 -2.74
C ILE A 23 13.67 -6.33 -1.71
N ASN A 24 12.67 -6.70 -0.93
CA ASN A 24 12.73 -7.75 0.07
C ASN A 24 11.53 -8.73 -0.10
N ALA A 25 11.34 -9.64 0.84
CA ALA A 25 10.25 -10.62 0.75
C ALA A 25 8.86 -10.00 0.88
N HIS A 26 8.74 -8.83 1.47
CA HIS A 26 7.45 -8.22 1.81
C HIS A 26 7.23 -6.84 1.19
N GLY A 27 8.20 -6.33 0.43
CA GLY A 27 8.05 -5.01 -0.18
C GLY A 27 9.32 -4.47 -0.85
N CYS A 28 9.34 -3.16 -1.01
CA CYS A 28 10.45 -2.41 -1.60
C CYS A 28 10.40 -0.94 -1.20
N ASP A 29 11.46 -0.22 -1.51
CA ASP A 29 11.39 1.23 -1.64
C ASP A 29 11.07 1.57 -3.09
N PHE A 30 10.18 2.54 -3.32
CA PHE A 30 9.96 3.02 -4.68
C PHE A 30 9.78 4.53 -4.74
N LYS A 31 10.09 5.08 -5.92
CA LYS A 31 9.78 6.47 -6.27
C LYS A 31 9.04 6.53 -7.58
N ILE A 32 8.19 7.53 -7.70
CA ILE A 32 7.51 7.91 -8.93
C ILE A 32 8.02 9.30 -9.31
N ILE A 33 8.58 9.42 -10.49
CA ILE A 33 9.30 10.61 -10.95
C ILE A 33 8.61 11.15 -12.21
N PRO A 34 7.67 12.09 -12.05
CA PRO A 34 7.03 12.74 -13.19
C PRO A 34 7.98 13.73 -13.88
N SER A 35 7.84 13.91 -15.19
CA SER A 35 8.65 14.85 -15.99
C SER A 35 8.41 16.32 -15.65
N ASN A 36 7.35 16.64 -14.90
CA ASN A 36 7.07 17.98 -14.40
C ASN A 36 6.29 17.90 -13.07
N ASN A 37 6.24 19.04 -12.36
CA ASN A 37 5.60 19.14 -11.04
C ASN A 37 4.22 19.81 -11.10
N VAL A 38 3.64 19.98 -12.26
CA VAL A 38 2.39 20.74 -12.47
C VAL A 38 1.23 19.78 -12.79
N ASP A 39 1.48 18.83 -13.68
CA ASP A 39 0.47 17.86 -14.08
C ASP A 39 0.17 16.89 -12.94
N THR A 40 -1.10 16.54 -12.82
CA THR A 40 -1.55 15.56 -11.84
C THR A 40 -1.47 14.16 -12.40
N TYR A 41 -1.13 13.21 -11.54
CA TYR A 41 -1.15 11.79 -11.86
C TYR A 41 -1.78 10.98 -10.72
N ALA A 42 -2.26 9.81 -11.06
CA ALA A 42 -2.65 8.77 -10.12
C ALA A 42 -1.65 7.61 -10.21
N TYR A 43 -1.49 6.87 -9.11
CA TYR A 43 -0.73 5.64 -9.13
C TYR A 43 -1.43 4.56 -8.31
N HIS A 44 -1.09 3.32 -8.61
CA HIS A 44 -1.53 2.19 -7.81
C HIS A 44 -0.52 1.05 -7.88
N HIS A 45 -0.54 0.20 -6.85
CA HIS A 45 0.27 -1.00 -6.74
C HIS A 45 -0.66 -2.20 -6.75
N VAL A 46 -0.45 -3.14 -7.68
CA VAL A 46 -1.28 -4.34 -7.83
C VAL A 46 -0.40 -5.57 -7.98
N LYS A 47 -0.94 -6.74 -7.69
CA LYS A 47 -0.32 -7.98 -8.16
C LYS A 47 -0.40 -8.02 -9.68
N THR A 48 0.70 -8.36 -10.34
CA THR A 48 0.74 -8.44 -11.81
C THR A 48 -0.33 -9.40 -12.36
N SER A 49 -0.64 -10.46 -11.61
CA SER A 49 -1.68 -11.42 -11.98
C SER A 49 -3.11 -10.85 -11.99
N GLU A 50 -3.36 -9.73 -11.28
CA GLU A 50 -4.69 -9.08 -11.27
C GLU A 50 -5.00 -8.37 -12.60
N ILE A 51 -3.96 -8.02 -13.34
CA ILE A 51 -4.05 -7.26 -14.61
C ILE A 51 -3.54 -8.07 -15.81
N GLU A 52 -3.30 -9.36 -15.63
CA GLU A 52 -2.79 -10.23 -16.69
C GLU A 52 -3.77 -10.31 -17.86
N GLY A 53 -3.26 -10.10 -19.06
CA GLY A 53 -4.05 -10.13 -20.30
C GLY A 53 -4.87 -8.88 -20.60
N MET A 54 -4.85 -7.87 -19.71
CA MET A 54 -5.51 -6.60 -19.94
C MET A 54 -4.63 -5.68 -20.82
N THR A 55 -5.28 -4.89 -21.65
CA THR A 55 -4.64 -3.76 -22.33
C THR A 55 -4.46 -2.58 -21.35
N ASP A 56 -3.62 -1.61 -21.69
CA ASP A 56 -3.40 -0.42 -20.87
C ASP A 56 -4.71 0.34 -20.57
N ASP A 57 -5.58 0.46 -21.54
CA ASP A 57 -6.89 1.10 -21.38
C ASP A 57 -7.81 0.31 -20.43
N GLU A 58 -7.78 -1.02 -20.52
CA GLU A 58 -8.55 -1.88 -19.60
C GLU A 58 -7.99 -1.81 -18.16
N ILE A 59 -6.68 -1.70 -18.00
CA ILE A 59 -6.05 -1.52 -16.70
C ILE A 59 -6.45 -0.17 -16.09
N ILE A 60 -6.38 0.91 -16.86
CA ILE A 60 -6.81 2.25 -16.40
C ILE A 60 -8.29 2.21 -15.98
N GLN A 61 -9.16 1.59 -16.79
CA GLN A 61 -10.57 1.45 -16.46
C GLN A 61 -10.78 0.61 -15.21
N TYR A 62 -10.08 -0.51 -15.07
CA TYR A 62 -10.11 -1.34 -13.87
C TYR A 62 -9.74 -0.54 -12.61
N LEU A 63 -8.70 0.29 -12.68
CA LEU A 63 -8.28 1.13 -11.56
C LEU A 63 -9.35 2.15 -11.18
N PHE A 64 -10.05 2.76 -12.14
CA PHE A 64 -11.17 3.65 -11.84
C PHE A 64 -12.37 2.91 -11.23
N ASP A 65 -12.68 1.72 -11.70
CA ASP A 65 -13.87 0.96 -11.28
C ASP A 65 -13.68 0.31 -9.90
N VAL A 66 -12.51 -0.28 -9.65
CA VAL A 66 -12.26 -1.11 -8.45
C VAL A 66 -11.62 -0.32 -7.31
N LYS A 67 -10.80 0.66 -7.63
CA LYS A 67 -10.02 1.42 -6.65
C LYS A 67 -10.62 2.83 -6.41
N HIS A 68 -11.86 2.91 -6.08
CA HIS A 68 -12.69 4.12 -5.88
C HIS A 68 -12.04 5.38 -5.27
N ALA A 69 -10.77 5.32 -4.89
CA ALA A 69 -10.00 6.42 -4.35
C ALA A 69 -8.56 6.38 -4.89
N LEU A 70 -8.38 6.68 -6.17
CA LEU A 70 -7.05 6.93 -6.71
C LEU A 70 -6.59 8.33 -6.23
N PRO A 71 -5.65 8.41 -5.27
CA PRO A 71 -5.15 9.69 -4.82
C PRO A 71 -4.40 10.38 -5.97
N ARG A 72 -4.59 11.69 -6.09
CA ARG A 72 -3.89 12.51 -7.06
C ARG A 72 -2.62 13.06 -6.45
N HIS A 73 -1.55 13.01 -7.21
CA HIS A 73 -0.25 13.52 -6.83
C HIS A 73 0.26 14.52 -7.86
N THR A 74 1.16 15.37 -7.45
CA THR A 74 1.98 16.24 -8.31
C THR A 74 3.41 16.18 -7.81
N GLY A 75 4.37 16.26 -8.73
CA GLY A 75 5.79 16.16 -8.38
C GLY A 75 6.24 14.76 -7.97
N GLU A 76 7.49 14.65 -7.56
CA GLU A 76 8.09 13.38 -7.14
C GLU A 76 7.40 12.84 -5.88
N LEU A 77 7.18 11.54 -5.87
CA LEU A 77 6.64 10.82 -4.74
C LEU A 77 7.63 9.72 -4.35
N ALA A 78 8.02 9.66 -3.09
CA ALA A 78 8.88 8.62 -2.55
C ALA A 78 8.17 7.84 -1.44
N TYR A 79 8.22 6.53 -1.55
CA TYR A 79 7.70 5.59 -0.56
C TYR A 79 8.85 4.69 -0.07
N PRO A 80 9.49 5.03 1.04
CA PRO A 80 10.39 4.11 1.72
C PRO A 80 9.59 3.02 2.44
N ASN A 81 10.08 1.78 2.39
CA ASN A 81 9.48 0.63 3.08
C ASN A 81 8.00 0.40 2.71
N ALA A 82 7.67 0.45 1.42
CA ALA A 82 6.37 -0.06 0.99
C ALA A 82 6.32 -1.56 1.28
N ASP A 83 5.51 -1.95 2.24
CA ASP A 83 5.38 -3.30 2.78
C ASP A 83 3.96 -3.85 2.62
N LEU A 84 3.68 -5.01 3.22
CA LEU A 84 2.42 -5.75 3.13
C LEU A 84 2.21 -6.49 1.81
N TYR A 85 3.29 -6.84 1.13
CA TYR A 85 3.27 -7.67 -0.07
C TYR A 85 3.60 -9.13 0.24
N LEU A 86 3.13 -10.04 -0.62
CA LEU A 86 3.44 -11.45 -0.48
C LEU A 86 4.85 -11.76 -0.98
N PRO A 87 5.56 -12.70 -0.36
CA PRO A 87 6.85 -13.19 -0.86
C PRO A 87 6.72 -13.85 -2.24
N ASP A 88 7.83 -13.86 -2.97
CA ASP A 88 7.96 -14.52 -4.27
C ASP A 88 6.82 -14.20 -5.24
N THR A 89 6.32 -12.96 -5.21
CA THR A 89 5.15 -12.52 -5.94
C THR A 89 5.49 -11.36 -6.86
N GLU A 90 4.97 -11.38 -8.08
CA GLU A 90 5.11 -10.28 -9.03
C GLU A 90 4.10 -9.18 -8.77
N TYR A 91 4.60 -7.95 -8.74
CA TYR A 91 3.83 -6.73 -8.55
C TYR A 91 4.11 -5.73 -9.65
N SER A 92 3.11 -4.92 -9.95
CA SER A 92 3.21 -3.81 -10.90
C SER A 92 2.92 -2.50 -10.19
N ILE A 93 3.81 -1.53 -10.32
CA ILE A 93 3.54 -0.13 -9.99
C ILE A 93 3.02 0.51 -11.26
N LEU A 94 1.82 1.03 -11.19
CA LEU A 94 1.07 1.61 -12.30
C LEU A 94 0.88 3.09 -12.03
N ALA A 95 1.10 3.93 -13.03
CA ALA A 95 0.81 5.36 -12.92
C ALA A 95 0.32 5.91 -14.27
N PHE A 96 -0.53 6.91 -14.22
CA PHE A 96 -0.98 7.64 -15.40
C PHE A 96 -1.37 9.07 -15.04
N GLY A 97 -1.15 10.00 -15.94
CA GLY A 97 -1.68 11.35 -15.81
C GLY A 97 -3.20 11.30 -15.82
N GLY A 98 -3.82 12.02 -14.90
CA GLY A 98 -5.26 11.96 -14.79
C GLY A 98 -5.86 13.19 -14.12
N VAL A 99 -7.11 13.46 -14.46
CA VAL A 99 -7.91 14.52 -13.84
C VAL A 99 -9.23 13.94 -13.36
N ASN A 100 -9.76 14.47 -12.26
CA ASN A 100 -11.10 14.17 -11.80
C ASN A 100 -12.04 15.25 -12.31
N VAL A 101 -13.12 14.84 -12.93
CA VAL A 101 -14.18 15.73 -13.31
C VAL A 101 -15.01 16.06 -12.06
N GLN A 102 -15.27 17.33 -11.81
CA GLN A 102 -16.12 17.84 -10.69
C GLN A 102 -15.65 17.40 -9.28
N GLY A 103 -14.41 17.00 -9.13
CA GLY A 103 -13.88 16.54 -7.84
C GLY A 103 -14.34 15.15 -7.40
N ASN A 104 -15.10 14.43 -8.22
CA ASN A 104 -15.50 13.06 -7.98
C ASN A 104 -14.44 12.11 -8.57
N VAL A 105 -13.92 11.20 -7.75
CA VAL A 105 -12.90 10.22 -8.15
C VAL A 105 -13.42 9.26 -9.23
N LEU A 106 -14.71 8.98 -9.22
CA LEU A 106 -15.36 8.06 -10.17
C LEU A 106 -15.53 8.65 -11.58
N ASP A 107 -15.47 9.97 -11.70
CA ASP A 107 -15.66 10.67 -12.97
C ASP A 107 -14.34 11.14 -13.60
N GLY A 108 -13.23 10.51 -13.20
CA GLY A 108 -11.91 10.83 -13.71
C GLY A 108 -11.66 10.27 -15.11
N TYR A 109 -10.68 10.83 -15.79
CA TYR A 109 -10.15 10.29 -17.04
C TYR A 109 -8.62 10.41 -17.09
N ALA A 110 -8.01 9.50 -17.85
CA ALA A 110 -6.58 9.52 -18.09
C ALA A 110 -6.22 10.60 -19.13
N THR A 111 -5.11 11.29 -18.89
CA THR A 111 -4.56 12.31 -19.80
C THR A 111 -3.25 11.85 -20.45
N THR A 112 -2.75 10.68 -20.07
CA THR A 112 -1.56 10.02 -20.64
C THR A 112 -1.83 8.54 -20.85
N PRO A 113 -0.98 7.82 -21.60
CA PRO A 113 -0.91 6.37 -21.53
C PRO A 113 -0.58 5.88 -20.11
N LEU A 114 -0.72 4.59 -19.90
CA LEU A 114 -0.27 3.93 -18.67
C LEU A 114 1.26 3.83 -18.65
N PHE A 115 1.87 4.17 -17.52
CA PHE A 115 3.26 3.89 -17.21
C PHE A 115 3.28 2.74 -16.21
N ARG A 116 4.21 1.79 -16.40
CA ARG A 116 4.25 0.56 -15.63
C ARG A 116 5.68 0.17 -15.29
N TYR A 117 5.89 -0.29 -14.08
CA TYR A 117 7.12 -0.91 -13.61
C TYR A 117 6.78 -2.21 -12.89
N ASP A 118 7.34 -3.32 -13.39
CA ASP A 118 7.14 -4.65 -12.79
C ASP A 118 8.35 -5.04 -11.97
N TYR A 119 8.11 -5.63 -10.80
CA TYR A 119 9.15 -6.22 -9.97
C TYR A 119 8.62 -7.45 -9.25
N ARG A 120 9.53 -8.25 -8.70
CA ARG A 120 9.19 -9.44 -7.92
C ARG A 120 9.77 -9.31 -6.54
N THR A 121 8.95 -9.57 -5.51
CA THR A 121 9.44 -9.69 -4.13
C THR A 121 10.33 -10.91 -3.99
N LEU A 122 11.26 -10.87 -3.04
CA LEU A 122 12.14 -12.02 -2.78
C LEU A 122 11.34 -13.16 -2.13
N GLU A 123 11.90 -14.35 -2.21
CA GLU A 123 11.40 -15.49 -1.43
C GLU A 123 11.51 -15.18 0.07
N ALA A 124 10.53 -15.61 0.85
CA ALA A 124 10.62 -15.53 2.30
C ALA A 124 11.72 -16.48 2.78
N VAL A 125 12.67 -15.95 3.54
CA VAL A 125 13.62 -16.80 4.25
C VAL A 125 12.85 -17.45 5.40
N PRO A 126 12.81 -18.80 5.49
CA PRO A 126 12.17 -19.48 6.61
C PRO A 126 12.72 -18.94 7.92
N ALA A 127 11.87 -18.44 8.79
CA ALA A 127 12.27 -18.01 10.10
C ALA A 127 12.80 -19.23 10.90
N ASN A 128 14.06 -19.20 11.27
CA ASN A 128 14.64 -20.21 12.17
C ASN A 128 14.24 -19.95 13.63
N ASN A 129 13.43 -18.95 13.86
CA ASN A 129 12.98 -18.52 15.15
C ASN A 129 11.44 -18.52 15.16
N ARG A 130 10.83 -18.93 16.23
CA ARG A 130 9.37 -18.94 16.35
C ARG A 130 8.94 -18.19 17.60
N ILE A 131 7.75 -17.65 17.56
CA ILE A 131 7.10 -17.08 18.73
C ILE A 131 6.72 -18.22 19.66
N THR A 132 7.22 -18.19 20.88
CA THR A 132 6.95 -19.19 21.92
C THR A 132 5.89 -18.74 22.90
N ASN A 133 5.70 -17.44 23.07
CA ASN A 133 4.69 -16.87 23.93
C ASN A 133 4.26 -15.45 23.47
N ILE A 134 3.00 -15.12 23.68
CA ILE A 134 2.46 -13.77 23.53
C ILE A 134 1.68 -13.44 24.80
N GLU A 135 2.14 -12.43 25.51
CA GLU A 135 1.44 -11.88 26.68
C GLU A 135 0.79 -10.56 26.29
N ILE A 136 -0.49 -10.41 26.59
CA ILE A 136 -1.25 -9.19 26.30
C ILE A 136 -1.51 -8.46 27.60
N PHE A 137 -1.15 -7.19 27.64
CA PHE A 137 -1.32 -6.31 28.79
C PHE A 137 -2.28 -5.17 28.43
N GLY A 138 -3.13 -4.81 29.34
CA GLY A 138 -4.12 -3.74 29.17
C GLY A 138 -5.51 -4.18 29.62
N PRO A 139 -6.53 -3.40 29.36
CA PRO A 139 -6.50 -2.12 28.62
C PRO A 139 -5.79 -1.00 29.40
N TYR A 140 -5.03 -0.19 28.68
CA TYR A 140 -4.45 1.05 29.20
C TYR A 140 -5.13 2.25 28.56
N TYR A 141 -5.23 3.34 29.29
CA TYR A 141 -5.62 4.61 28.71
C TYR A 141 -4.38 5.36 28.22
N TYR A 142 -4.55 6.20 27.21
CA TYR A 142 -3.45 6.97 26.62
C TYR A 142 -2.61 7.73 27.65
N TYR A 143 -3.27 8.37 28.62
CA TYR A 143 -2.58 9.13 29.65
C TYR A 143 -1.73 8.26 30.59
N ASP A 144 -2.14 7.04 30.86
CA ASP A 144 -1.37 6.09 31.69
C ASP A 144 -0.07 5.67 31.00
N ILE A 145 -0.12 5.57 29.66
CA ILE A 145 1.06 5.27 28.85
C ILE A 145 2.02 6.45 28.83
N LEU A 146 1.52 7.69 28.65
CA LEU A 146 2.36 8.89 28.64
C LEU A 146 3.01 9.16 29.99
N GLU A 147 2.34 8.88 31.10
CA GLU A 147 2.94 9.01 32.43
C GLU A 147 4.15 8.08 32.59
N LYS A 148 4.07 6.86 32.06
CA LYS A 148 5.14 5.87 32.16
C LYS A 148 6.23 6.01 31.10
N TYR A 149 5.84 6.48 29.90
CA TYR A 149 6.69 6.64 28.73
C TYR A 149 6.47 8.03 28.10
N PRO A 150 7.03 9.10 28.70
CA PRO A 150 6.76 10.48 28.25
C PRO A 150 7.21 10.80 26.83
N ASP A 151 8.17 10.03 26.30
CA ASP A 151 8.67 10.17 24.94
C ASP A 151 7.84 9.38 23.91
N PHE A 152 6.74 8.76 24.33
CA PHE A 152 5.89 8.01 23.44
C PHE A 152 5.00 8.94 22.63
N GLU A 153 5.41 9.23 21.39
CA GLU A 153 4.61 10.00 20.44
C GLU A 153 3.61 9.09 19.73
N PHE A 154 2.34 9.31 19.99
CA PHE A 154 1.26 8.67 19.23
C PHE A 154 0.88 9.58 18.06
N ALA A 155 1.01 9.10 16.83
CA ALA A 155 0.73 9.87 15.61
C ALA A 155 -0.76 10.25 15.40
N MET A 156 -1.63 9.89 16.34
CA MET A 156 -3.07 10.15 16.26
C MET A 156 -3.54 11.02 17.44
N SER A 157 -4.13 12.16 17.13
CA SER A 157 -4.80 13.07 18.09
C SER A 157 -6.11 12.50 18.61
N VAL A 158 -6.11 11.27 19.14
CA VAL A 158 -7.32 10.60 19.64
C VAL A 158 -7.22 10.42 21.14
N THR A 159 -7.94 11.24 21.89
CA THR A 159 -7.93 11.27 23.35
C THR A 159 -8.65 10.10 24.04
N PHE A 160 -9.26 9.19 23.30
CA PHE A 160 -10.07 8.08 23.84
C PHE A 160 -9.71 6.74 23.22
N VAL A 161 -8.43 6.35 23.28
CA VAL A 161 -7.99 5.06 22.75
C VAL A 161 -7.67 4.12 23.89
N THR A 162 -8.25 2.94 23.82
CA THR A 162 -7.84 1.81 24.64
C THR A 162 -6.64 1.14 24.00
N ILE A 163 -5.52 1.06 24.71
CA ILE A 163 -4.25 0.54 24.22
C ILE A 163 -3.99 -0.82 24.87
N TYR A 164 -3.63 -1.79 24.04
CA TYR A 164 -3.11 -3.08 24.50
C TYR A 164 -1.65 -3.18 24.09
N CYS A 165 -0.82 -3.62 25.04
CA CYS A 165 0.60 -3.86 24.79
C CYS A 165 0.85 -5.37 24.73
N TRP A 166 1.69 -5.80 23.82
CA TRP A 166 2.06 -7.20 23.67
C TRP A 166 3.52 -7.39 24.03
N LYS A 167 3.78 -8.44 24.79
CA LYS A 167 5.13 -8.95 24.99
C LYS A 167 5.25 -10.24 24.22
N ILE A 168 6.06 -10.22 23.19
CA ILE A 168 6.30 -11.37 22.32
C ILE A 168 7.63 -11.99 22.79
N THR A 169 7.60 -13.30 23.08
CA THR A 169 8.79 -14.08 23.40
C THR A 169 9.06 -15.03 22.25
N THR A 170 10.30 -15.05 21.80
CA THR A 170 10.76 -15.90 20.71
C THR A 170 11.70 -16.98 21.23
N GLU A 171 11.92 -18.01 20.42
CA GLU A 171 12.78 -19.15 20.78
C GLU A 171 14.26 -18.74 20.88
N ASN A 172 14.69 -17.78 20.06
CA ASN A 172 16.04 -17.22 20.04
C ASN A 172 15.98 -15.70 20.12
N ASP A 173 17.08 -15.07 20.51
CA ASP A 173 17.18 -13.61 20.65
C ASP A 173 17.54 -12.88 19.34
N ASP A 174 17.78 -13.61 18.25
CA ASP A 174 18.19 -13.09 16.95
C ASP A 174 17.01 -12.68 16.06
N VAL A 175 16.04 -11.98 16.63
CA VAL A 175 14.85 -11.49 15.91
C VAL A 175 15.21 -10.23 15.15
N ALA A 176 15.22 -10.30 13.81
CA ALA A 176 15.41 -9.13 12.96
C ALA A 176 14.11 -8.32 12.81
N GLN A 177 12.96 -9.00 12.75
CA GLN A 177 11.67 -8.38 12.56
C GLN A 177 10.55 -9.26 13.13
N ILE A 178 9.52 -8.60 13.68
CA ILE A 178 8.25 -9.24 14.06
C ILE A 178 7.15 -8.57 13.26
N GLU A 179 6.44 -9.33 12.46
CA GLU A 179 5.25 -8.85 11.75
C GLU A 179 4.01 -9.17 12.58
N SER A 180 3.12 -8.19 12.69
CA SER A 180 1.84 -8.36 13.37
C SER A 180 0.73 -7.73 12.55
N MET A 181 -0.42 -8.37 12.53
CA MET A 181 -1.60 -7.85 11.87
C MET A 181 -2.78 -7.86 12.84
N LEU A 182 -3.49 -6.73 12.89
CA LEU A 182 -4.70 -6.60 13.69
C LEU A 182 -5.92 -6.76 12.79
N PHE A 183 -6.78 -7.71 13.12
CA PHE A 183 -8.06 -7.90 12.46
C PHE A 183 -9.21 -7.58 13.42
N TYR A 184 -10.30 -7.03 12.90
CA TYR A 184 -11.58 -7.20 13.57
C TYR A 184 -11.98 -8.67 13.49
N ALA A 185 -12.55 -9.24 14.55
CA ALA A 185 -12.92 -10.66 14.60
C ALA A 185 -13.71 -11.11 13.37
N GLY A 186 -14.69 -10.33 12.92
CA GLY A 186 -15.46 -10.62 11.71
C GLY A 186 -14.64 -10.61 10.39
N THR A 187 -13.52 -9.89 10.36
CA THR A 187 -12.62 -9.91 9.20
C THR A 187 -11.75 -11.15 9.19
N ALA A 188 -11.29 -11.60 10.36
CA ALA A 188 -10.52 -12.83 10.49
C ALA A 188 -11.33 -14.05 10.02
N GLU A 189 -12.60 -14.16 10.46
CA GLU A 189 -13.52 -15.19 10.02
C GLU A 189 -13.74 -15.19 8.49
N TYR A 190 -13.94 -14.00 7.91
CA TYR A 190 -14.10 -13.84 6.46
C TYR A 190 -12.87 -14.27 5.66
N LEU A 191 -11.68 -14.04 6.20
CA LEU A 191 -10.41 -14.41 5.56
C LEU A 191 -10.01 -15.87 5.82
N GLY A 192 -10.80 -16.61 6.62
CA GLY A 192 -10.55 -18.03 6.90
C GLY A 192 -9.40 -18.26 7.89
N TYR A 193 -9.07 -17.28 8.71
CA TYR A 193 -8.19 -17.45 9.87
C TYR A 193 -9.04 -17.92 11.05
N ASP A 194 -9.33 -19.22 11.08
CA ASP A 194 -9.98 -19.87 12.22
C ASP A 194 -8.98 -20.02 13.37
N ASP A 195 -9.49 -19.94 14.62
CA ASP A 195 -8.74 -20.09 15.88
C ASP A 195 -8.00 -21.43 16.03
#